data_41b09ec72c42c676bea218a9a0911fd4
#
_entry.id   41b09ec72c42c676bea218a9a0911fd4
#
_cell.length_a   1.000
_cell.length_b   1.000
_cell.length_c   1.000
_cell.angle_alpha   90.00
_cell.angle_beta   90.00
_cell.angle_gamma   90.00
#
_symmetry.space_group_name_H-M   'P 1'
#
loop_
_entity.id
_entity.type
_entity.pdbx_description
1 polymer ?
#
loop_
_entity_poly.entity_id
_entity_poly.type
_entity_poly.pdbx_seq_one_letter_code
_entity_poly.pdbx_strand_id
1 'polypeptide(L)'
;MEEVFPGLTREWLFDNRVVSYTLYSPQKAALLAWSESAIHTLETWSHDKPYLAVHDISQSGVGLFYCAANKNDIFNIGVIPEARKKVNEILESDPEWQASLALVVSGSLSGQLSKLLLKENSENRRLHTKAFFFSDSAQNWLANTALPPIVTTSSV
;
A
#
# COMPACT_ATOMS: atom_id res chain seq x y z
N MET A 1 1.55 -6.69 -16.07
CA MET A 1 0.50 -7.17 -15.12
C MET A 1 0.55 -8.68 -15.08
N GLU A 2 0.64 -9.27 -13.92
CA GLU A 2 0.64 -10.72 -13.70
C GLU A 2 -0.44 -11.11 -12.70
N GLU A 3 -1.08 -12.25 -12.89
CA GLU A 3 -1.97 -12.85 -11.90
C GLU A 3 -1.12 -13.64 -10.89
N VAL A 4 -1.04 -13.14 -9.66
CA VAL A 4 -0.27 -13.75 -8.56
C VAL A 4 -1.05 -14.88 -7.91
N PHE A 5 -2.38 -14.71 -7.85
CA PHE A 5 -3.33 -15.65 -7.30
C PHE A 5 -4.71 -15.38 -7.95
N PRO A 6 -5.61 -16.37 -8.06
CA PRO A 6 -6.96 -16.11 -8.58
C PRO A 6 -7.66 -14.95 -7.85
N GLY A 7 -7.94 -13.86 -8.59
CA GLY A 7 -8.51 -12.64 -8.03
C GLY A 7 -7.51 -11.64 -7.43
N LEU A 8 -6.21 -11.84 -7.64
CA LEU A 8 -5.15 -10.91 -7.24
C LEU A 8 -4.16 -10.71 -8.38
N THR A 9 -3.99 -9.48 -8.83
CA THR A 9 -2.97 -9.12 -9.81
C THR A 9 -1.90 -8.22 -9.22
N ARG A 10 -0.70 -8.30 -9.78
CA ARG A 10 0.42 -7.41 -9.47
C ARG A 10 0.96 -6.77 -10.75
N GLU A 11 1.34 -5.53 -10.67
CA GLU A 11 1.97 -4.79 -11.75
C GLU A 11 3.12 -3.94 -11.20
N TRP A 12 4.20 -3.86 -11.98
CA TRP A 12 5.32 -2.97 -11.70
C TRP A 12 5.23 -1.71 -12.56
N LEU A 13 5.30 -0.56 -11.94
CA LEU A 13 5.13 0.75 -12.56
C LEU A 13 6.41 1.58 -12.43
N PHE A 14 6.58 2.55 -13.34
CA PHE A 14 7.67 3.52 -13.31
C PHE A 14 9.06 2.86 -13.20
N ASP A 15 9.38 1.97 -14.14
CA ASP A 15 10.65 1.24 -14.16
C ASP A 15 10.91 0.46 -12.85
N ASN A 16 9.90 -0.27 -12.40
CA ASN A 16 9.90 -1.10 -11.17
C ASN A 16 10.14 -0.31 -9.87
N ARG A 17 9.78 0.96 -9.85
CA ARG A 17 9.87 1.78 -8.64
C ARG A 17 8.61 1.76 -7.78
N VAL A 18 7.49 1.35 -8.35
CA VAL A 18 6.19 1.23 -7.66
C VAL A 18 5.62 -0.16 -7.93
N VAL A 19 5.20 -0.85 -6.89
CA VAL A 19 4.42 -2.08 -7.01
C VAL A 19 2.94 -1.77 -6.85
N SER A 20 2.10 -2.29 -7.74
CA SER A 20 0.66 -2.11 -7.69
C SER A 20 -0.04 -3.47 -7.56
N TYR A 21 -0.84 -3.63 -6.52
CA TYR A 21 -1.70 -4.79 -6.32
C TYR A 21 -3.15 -4.40 -6.56
N THR A 22 -3.87 -5.22 -7.32
CA THR A 22 -5.33 -5.07 -7.47
C THR A 22 -6.01 -6.35 -6.98
N LEU A 23 -6.89 -6.20 -6.01
CA LEU A 23 -7.67 -7.29 -5.43
C LEU A 23 -9.07 -7.29 -6.05
N TYR A 24 -9.40 -8.35 -6.77
CA TYR A 24 -10.69 -8.53 -7.45
C TYR A 24 -11.63 -9.46 -6.70
N SER A 25 -11.11 -10.28 -5.78
CA SER A 25 -11.88 -11.29 -5.05
C SER A 25 -12.00 -10.93 -3.58
N PRO A 26 -13.22 -11.01 -2.99
CA PRO A 26 -13.43 -10.84 -1.54
C PRO A 26 -13.10 -12.11 -0.73
N GLN A 27 -12.62 -13.17 -1.36
CA GLN A 27 -12.34 -14.42 -0.68
C GLN A 27 -11.11 -14.32 0.24
N LYS A 28 -11.18 -14.98 1.39
CA LYS A 28 -10.09 -15.03 2.37
C LYS A 28 -8.77 -15.52 1.77
N ALA A 29 -8.82 -16.50 0.88
CA ALA A 29 -7.62 -17.04 0.21
C ALA A 29 -6.90 -15.99 -0.64
N ALA A 30 -7.65 -15.13 -1.36
CA ALA A 30 -7.07 -14.03 -2.13
C ALA A 30 -6.45 -12.95 -1.22
N LEU A 31 -7.07 -12.65 -0.09
CA LEU A 31 -6.52 -11.73 0.91
C LEU A 31 -5.23 -12.26 1.54
N LEU A 32 -5.18 -13.53 1.87
CA LEU A 32 -3.95 -14.16 2.39
C LEU A 32 -2.83 -14.14 1.37
N ALA A 33 -3.12 -14.49 0.12
CA ALA A 33 -2.15 -14.43 -0.98
C ALA A 33 -1.63 -13.01 -1.22
N TRP A 34 -2.51 -12.01 -1.15
CA TRP A 34 -2.12 -10.60 -1.23
C TRP A 34 -1.17 -10.22 -0.09
N SER A 35 -1.52 -10.56 1.16
CA SER A 35 -0.69 -10.28 2.34
C SER A 35 0.70 -10.91 2.21
N GLU A 36 0.78 -12.19 1.84
CA GLU A 36 2.04 -12.90 1.63
C GLU A 36 2.88 -12.28 0.51
N SER A 37 2.27 -11.98 -0.62
CA SER A 37 2.97 -11.37 -1.76
C SER A 37 3.47 -9.97 -1.44
N ALA A 38 2.68 -9.15 -0.75
CA ALA A 38 3.07 -7.80 -0.36
C ALA A 38 4.21 -7.81 0.66
N ILE A 39 4.17 -8.70 1.65
CA ILE A 39 5.26 -8.88 2.62
C ILE A 39 6.54 -9.34 1.94
N HIS A 40 6.45 -10.34 1.07
CA HIS A 40 7.62 -10.82 0.33
C HIS A 40 8.25 -9.71 -0.52
N THR A 41 7.42 -8.90 -1.16
CA THR A 41 7.89 -7.74 -1.94
C THR A 41 8.57 -6.72 -1.04
N LEU A 42 8.02 -6.43 0.13
CA LEU A 42 8.60 -5.51 1.11
C LEU A 42 9.95 -6.03 1.64
N GLU A 43 10.05 -7.33 1.96
CA GLU A 43 11.28 -7.98 2.43
C GLU A 43 12.41 -7.93 1.40
N THR A 44 12.08 -8.08 0.13
CA THR A 44 13.05 -8.15 -0.97
C THR A 44 13.33 -6.79 -1.60
N TRP A 45 12.65 -5.74 -1.14
CA TRP A 45 12.84 -4.38 -1.64
C TRP A 45 14.21 -3.84 -1.26
N SER A 46 14.86 -3.17 -2.21
CA SER A 46 16.15 -2.54 -1.93
C SER A 46 15.97 -1.30 -1.03
N HIS A 47 16.68 -1.26 0.10
CA HIS A 47 16.59 -0.16 1.07
C HIS A 47 17.28 1.14 0.62
N ASP A 48 17.97 1.14 -0.50
CA ASP A 48 18.50 2.36 -1.14
C ASP A 48 17.40 3.20 -1.82
N LYS A 49 16.18 2.65 -1.89
CA LYS A 49 15.02 3.30 -2.50
C LYS A 49 13.83 3.25 -1.54
N PRO A 50 12.95 4.28 -1.56
CA PRO A 50 11.72 4.22 -0.78
C PRO A 50 10.82 3.08 -1.28
N TYR A 51 10.14 2.41 -0.35
CA TYR A 51 9.11 1.44 -0.70
C TYR A 51 7.85 2.20 -1.14
N LEU A 52 7.37 1.92 -2.33
CA LEU A 52 6.21 2.58 -2.91
C LEU A 52 5.22 1.54 -3.42
N ALA A 53 4.02 1.54 -2.88
CA ALA A 53 2.99 0.58 -3.24
C ALA A 53 1.63 1.22 -3.47
N VAL A 54 0.88 0.67 -4.44
CA VAL A 54 -0.54 0.92 -4.64
C VAL A 54 -1.28 -0.35 -4.26
N HIS A 55 -2.29 -0.23 -3.40
CA HIS A 55 -3.24 -1.30 -3.10
C HIS A 55 -4.61 -0.86 -3.59
N ASP A 56 -5.09 -1.46 -4.68
CA ASP A 56 -6.41 -1.18 -5.24
C ASP A 56 -7.42 -2.20 -4.72
N ILE A 57 -8.29 -1.73 -3.85
CA ILE A 57 -9.43 -2.45 -3.27
C ILE A 57 -10.77 -1.84 -3.68
N SER A 58 -10.77 -1.08 -4.78
CA SER A 58 -11.98 -0.38 -5.27
C SER A 58 -13.01 -1.28 -5.94
N GLN A 59 -12.66 -2.54 -6.25
CA GLN A 59 -13.56 -3.49 -6.88
C GLN A 59 -14.77 -3.79 -6.00
N SER A 60 -15.93 -4.03 -6.64
CA SER A 60 -17.19 -4.26 -5.95
C SER A 60 -17.12 -5.41 -4.94
N GLY A 61 -17.52 -5.15 -3.69
CA GLY A 61 -17.53 -6.10 -2.57
C GLY A 61 -16.18 -6.31 -1.89
N VAL A 62 -15.07 -5.97 -2.51
CA VAL A 62 -13.73 -6.18 -1.96
C VAL A 62 -13.47 -5.27 -0.78
N GLY A 63 -13.76 -3.98 -0.92
CA GLY A 63 -13.49 -2.99 0.14
C GLY A 63 -14.23 -3.27 1.43
N LEU A 64 -15.50 -3.68 1.36
CA LEU A 64 -16.29 -4.05 2.54
C LEU A 64 -15.73 -5.28 3.24
N PHE A 65 -15.33 -6.29 2.48
CA PHE A 65 -14.72 -7.50 3.05
C PHE A 65 -13.35 -7.20 3.68
N TYR A 66 -12.55 -6.41 3.02
CA TYR A 66 -11.28 -5.93 3.55
C TYR A 66 -11.45 -5.19 4.88
N CYS A 67 -12.41 -4.26 4.95
CA CYS A 67 -12.74 -3.56 6.19
C CYS A 67 -13.26 -4.49 7.29
N ALA A 68 -14.09 -5.47 6.95
CA ALA A 68 -14.62 -6.43 7.90
C ALA A 68 -13.56 -7.38 8.47
N ALA A 69 -12.62 -7.81 7.62
CA ALA A 69 -11.50 -8.67 8.02
C ALA A 69 -10.49 -7.92 8.92
N ASN A 70 -10.38 -6.60 8.77
CA ASN A 70 -9.41 -5.75 9.44
C ASN A 70 -10.06 -4.71 10.35
N LYS A 71 -10.96 -5.11 11.24
CA LYS A 71 -11.71 -4.19 12.11
C LYS A 71 -10.87 -3.13 12.82
N ASN A 72 -9.59 -3.35 12.98
CA ASN A 72 -8.67 -2.45 13.69
C ASN A 72 -7.51 -1.90 12.84
N ASP A 73 -7.26 -2.44 11.61
CA ASP A 73 -6.08 -2.09 10.82
C ASP A 73 -6.27 -2.28 9.31
N ILE A 74 -7.09 -1.45 8.73
CA ILE A 74 -7.45 -1.49 7.30
C ILE A 74 -6.26 -1.18 6.39
N PHE A 75 -5.24 -0.51 6.89
CA PHE A 75 -4.14 0.02 6.08
C PHE A 75 -2.82 -0.72 6.27
N ASN A 76 -2.79 -1.70 7.15
CA ASN A 76 -1.59 -2.50 7.31
C ASN A 76 -1.55 -3.57 6.21
N ILE A 77 -0.39 -3.76 5.61
CA ILE A 77 -0.12 -4.83 4.65
C ILE A 77 -0.43 -6.21 5.27
N GLY A 78 -0.45 -6.29 6.59
CA GLY A 78 -0.78 -7.49 7.32
C GLY A 78 -2.26 -7.61 7.66
N VAL A 79 -2.99 -8.41 6.89
CA VAL A 79 -4.39 -8.79 7.14
C VAL A 79 -4.52 -9.68 8.38
N ILE A 80 -3.46 -10.35 8.77
CA ILE A 80 -3.36 -11.23 9.94
C ILE A 80 -2.34 -10.67 10.94
N PRO A 81 -2.50 -10.92 12.25
CA PRO A 81 -1.60 -10.38 13.29
C PRO A 81 -0.12 -10.70 13.08
N GLU A 82 0.20 -11.90 12.58
CA GLU A 82 1.56 -12.33 12.29
C GLU A 82 2.18 -11.53 11.13
N ALA A 83 1.41 -11.25 10.09
CA ALA A 83 1.84 -10.46 8.95
C ALA A 83 2.12 -9.02 9.35
N ARG A 84 1.28 -8.44 10.19
CA ARG A 84 1.47 -7.11 10.75
C ARG A 84 2.75 -6.98 11.57
N LYS A 85 2.99 -7.95 12.46
CA LYS A 85 4.21 -8.00 13.24
C LYS A 85 5.44 -8.01 12.33
N LYS A 86 5.41 -8.80 11.27
CA LYS A 86 6.50 -8.91 10.30
C LYS A 86 6.74 -7.60 9.54
N VAL A 87 5.69 -6.90 9.11
CA VAL A 87 5.81 -5.58 8.48
C VAL A 87 6.47 -4.58 9.44
N ASN A 88 6.02 -4.54 10.68
CA ASN A 88 6.62 -3.66 11.68
C ASN A 88 8.10 -3.97 11.93
N GLU A 89 8.46 -5.23 12.04
CA GLU A 89 9.86 -5.66 12.19
C GLU A 89 10.73 -5.22 11.01
N ILE A 90 10.23 -5.34 9.78
CA ILE A 90 10.93 -4.89 8.58
C ILE A 90 11.14 -3.38 8.59
N LEU A 91 10.11 -2.60 8.90
CA LEU A 91 10.19 -1.14 8.95
C LEU A 91 11.07 -0.63 10.10
N GLU A 92 11.08 -1.34 11.23
CA GLU A 92 11.91 -1.01 12.39
C GLU A 92 13.38 -1.37 12.20
N SER A 93 13.68 -2.33 11.31
CA SER A 93 15.07 -2.74 11.04
C SER A 93 15.91 -1.65 10.37
N ASP A 94 15.27 -0.70 9.69
CA ASP A 94 15.91 0.45 9.06
C ASP A 94 15.09 1.72 9.32
N PRO A 95 15.39 2.48 10.37
CA PRO A 95 14.65 3.68 10.76
C PRO A 95 14.66 4.81 9.73
N GLU A 96 15.63 4.86 8.83
CA GLU A 96 15.76 5.88 7.79
C GLU A 96 15.01 5.51 6.51
N TRP A 97 14.60 4.25 6.38
CA TRP A 97 13.89 3.79 5.21
C TRP A 97 12.45 4.28 5.18
N GLN A 98 12.07 4.88 4.05
CA GLN A 98 10.75 5.45 3.86
C GLN A 98 9.85 4.48 3.10
N ALA A 99 8.60 4.40 3.53
CA ALA A 99 7.57 3.60 2.90
C ALA A 99 6.31 4.46 2.68
N SER A 100 5.74 4.38 1.48
CA SER A 100 4.49 5.07 1.14
C SER A 100 3.51 4.09 0.48
N LEU A 101 2.28 4.11 0.95
CA LEU A 101 1.20 3.27 0.48
C LEU A 101 0.02 4.12 0.01
N ALA A 102 -0.33 3.98 -1.26
CA ALA A 102 -1.55 4.54 -1.81
C ALA A 102 -2.65 3.48 -1.83
N LEU A 103 -3.77 3.76 -1.19
CA LEU A 103 -4.93 2.88 -1.16
C LEU A 103 -6.00 3.43 -2.10
N VAL A 104 -6.38 2.66 -3.12
CA VAL A 104 -7.47 3.03 -4.04
C VAL A 104 -8.76 2.38 -3.55
N VAL A 105 -9.77 3.18 -3.28
CA VAL A 105 -11.03 2.77 -2.65
C VAL A 105 -12.23 3.21 -3.47
N SER A 106 -13.37 2.52 -3.30
CA SER A 106 -14.64 2.97 -3.85
C SER A 106 -15.23 4.14 -3.04
N GLY A 107 -15.97 5.03 -3.70
CA GLY A 107 -16.58 6.21 -3.07
C GLY A 107 -17.57 5.89 -1.93
N SER A 108 -18.16 4.68 -1.93
CA SER A 108 -19.09 4.24 -0.87
C SER A 108 -18.43 4.01 0.50
N LEU A 109 -17.11 3.89 0.56
CA LEU A 109 -16.35 3.64 1.80
C LEU A 109 -15.59 4.86 2.32
N SER A 110 -15.66 5.99 1.63
CA SER A 110 -14.80 7.17 1.89
C SER A 110 -14.85 7.71 3.32
N GLY A 111 -16.03 7.78 3.91
CA GLY A 111 -16.20 8.36 5.25
C GLY A 111 -15.61 7.49 6.38
N GLN A 112 -15.72 6.18 6.27
CA GLN A 112 -15.17 5.24 7.26
C GLN A 112 -13.65 5.12 7.11
N LEU A 113 -13.17 5.11 5.88
CA LEU A 113 -11.75 4.99 5.56
C LEU A 113 -10.96 6.24 5.95
N SER A 114 -11.54 7.44 5.82
CA SER A 114 -10.88 8.69 6.24
C SER A 114 -10.56 8.71 7.73
N LYS A 115 -11.46 8.22 8.58
CA LYS A 115 -11.22 8.13 10.04
C LYS A 115 -10.12 7.16 10.41
N LEU A 116 -10.06 6.03 9.69
CA LEU A 116 -9.04 5.00 9.91
C LEU A 116 -7.66 5.45 9.43
N LEU A 117 -7.59 6.17 8.31
CA LEU A 117 -6.35 6.77 7.81
C LEU A 117 -5.76 7.81 8.77
N LEU A 118 -6.60 8.63 9.36
CA LEU A 118 -6.16 9.62 10.34
C LEU A 118 -5.54 8.95 11.58
N LYS A 119 -6.14 7.83 12.02
CA LYS A 119 -5.62 7.05 13.15
C LYS A 119 -4.28 6.39 12.80
N GLU A 120 -4.18 5.72 11.66
CA GLU A 120 -2.98 5.03 11.22
C GLU A 120 -1.79 5.98 11.03
N ASN A 121 -2.00 7.10 10.38
CA ASN A 121 -0.96 8.11 10.18
C ASN A 121 -0.48 8.75 11.50
N SER A 122 -1.29 8.71 12.54
CA SER A 122 -0.87 9.17 13.87
C SER A 122 -0.05 8.13 14.64
N GLU A 123 -0.27 6.85 14.40
CA GLU A 123 0.38 5.74 15.10
C GLU A 123 1.65 5.25 14.41
N ASN A 124 1.69 5.27 13.08
CA ASN A 124 2.83 4.77 12.31
C ASN A 124 3.47 5.88 11.46
N ARG A 125 4.47 6.54 12.03
CA ARG A 125 5.18 7.65 11.36
C ARG A 125 6.07 7.23 10.18
N ARG A 126 6.33 5.95 9.99
CA ARG A 126 7.24 5.42 8.96
C ARG A 126 6.53 5.00 7.69
N LEU A 127 5.25 4.61 7.79
CA LEU A 127 4.42 4.27 6.65
C LEU A 127 3.45 5.41 6.36
N HIS A 128 3.72 6.15 5.30
CA HIS A 128 2.80 7.18 4.82
C HIS A 128 1.70 6.55 3.99
N THR A 129 0.47 6.55 4.52
CA THR A 129 -0.68 5.97 3.83
C THR A 129 -1.67 7.06 3.43
N LYS A 130 -2.14 7.01 2.18
CA LYS A 130 -3.15 7.93 1.66
C LYS A 130 -4.18 7.20 0.82
N ALA A 131 -5.46 7.57 0.96
CA ALA A 131 -6.54 7.02 0.15
C ALA A 131 -6.86 7.88 -1.08
N PHE A 132 -7.23 7.20 -2.16
CA PHE A 132 -7.61 7.79 -3.43
C PHE A 132 -8.84 7.10 -4.00
N PHE A 133 -9.61 7.79 -4.83
CA PHE A 133 -10.72 7.20 -5.57
C PHE A 133 -10.32 6.68 -6.96
N PHE A 134 -9.20 7.17 -7.47
CA PHE A 134 -8.71 6.85 -8.82
C PHE A 134 -7.27 6.38 -8.76
N SER A 135 -6.99 5.31 -9.49
CA SER A 135 -5.65 4.72 -9.58
C SER A 135 -4.61 5.71 -10.12
N ASP A 136 -4.95 6.51 -11.11
CA ASP A 136 -4.04 7.51 -11.69
C ASP A 136 -3.60 8.55 -10.64
N SER A 137 -4.52 9.00 -9.79
CA SER A 137 -4.22 9.93 -8.71
C SER A 137 -3.28 9.32 -7.66
N ALA A 138 -3.48 8.05 -7.34
CA ALA A 138 -2.61 7.28 -6.44
C ALA A 138 -1.20 7.15 -7.00
N GLN A 139 -1.09 6.77 -8.26
CA GLN A 139 0.20 6.63 -8.96
C GLN A 139 0.95 7.96 -9.05
N ASN A 140 0.27 9.05 -9.39
CA ASN A 140 0.86 10.38 -9.47
C ASN A 140 1.36 10.86 -8.10
N TRP A 141 0.62 10.59 -7.04
CA TRP A 141 1.07 10.93 -5.69
C TRP A 141 2.36 10.20 -5.32
N LEU A 142 2.46 8.90 -5.59
CA LEU A 142 3.66 8.11 -5.33
C LEU A 142 4.83 8.57 -6.19
N ALA A 143 4.62 8.82 -7.48
CA ALA A 143 5.66 9.29 -8.38
C ALA A 143 6.26 10.63 -7.91
N ASN A 144 5.43 11.54 -7.41
CA ASN A 144 5.88 12.84 -6.89
C ASN A 144 6.53 12.74 -5.51
N THR A 145 6.11 11.79 -4.69
CA THR A 145 6.71 11.56 -3.37
C THR A 145 8.10 10.94 -3.45
N ALA A 146 8.34 10.11 -4.48
CA ALA A 146 9.59 9.36 -4.67
C ALA A 146 10.70 10.17 -5.33
N LEU A 147 10.38 11.28 -5.96
CA LEU A 147 11.40 12.14 -6.54
C LEU A 147 11.91 13.06 -5.45
N PRO A 148 13.22 13.03 -5.13
CA PRO A 148 13.78 14.12 -4.36
C PRO A 148 13.41 15.41 -5.06
N PRO A 149 13.09 16.49 -4.33
CA PRO A 149 12.84 17.76 -4.94
C PRO A 149 14.00 18.01 -5.93
N ILE A 150 13.65 18.31 -7.18
CA ILE A 150 14.66 18.75 -8.13
C ILE A 150 15.28 19.97 -7.47
N VAL A 151 16.46 19.77 -6.90
CA VAL A 151 17.29 20.90 -6.53
C VAL A 151 17.65 21.53 -7.85
N THR A 152 16.83 22.47 -8.29
CA THR A 152 17.27 23.43 -9.28
C THR A 152 18.44 24.14 -8.62
N THR A 153 19.62 23.61 -8.80
CA THR A 153 20.82 24.41 -8.68
C THR A 153 20.67 25.49 -9.74
N SER A 154 20.06 26.59 -9.33
CA SER A 154 20.28 27.82 -10.06
C SER A 154 21.77 28.11 -9.92
N SER A 155 22.53 27.63 -10.90
CA SER A 155 23.88 28.12 -11.10
C SER A 155 23.76 29.59 -11.47
N VAL A 156 24.09 30.41 -10.56
CA VAL A 156 24.38 31.80 -10.84
C VAL A 156 25.67 31.85 -11.65
#